data_19477ed20ea4c847589a72e3c13de5e4
#
_entry.id   19477ed20ea4c847589a72e3c13de5e4
#
_cell.length_a   1.000
_cell.length_b   1.000
_cell.length_c   1.000
_cell.angle_alpha   90.00
_cell.angle_beta   90.00
_cell.angle_gamma   90.00
#
_symmetry.space_group_name_H-M   'P 1'
#
loop_
_entity.id
_entity.type
_entity.pdbx_description
1 polymer ?
#
loop_
_entity_poly.entity_id
_entity_poly.type
_entity_poly.pdbx_seq_one_letter_code
_entity_poly.pdbx_strand_id
1 'polypeptide(L)'
;MATIHIESLKEDIAPIVLMPGDPLRAKYIADNFLTDVKLVNKVRNIFAYTGYYNNKRVTVFSSGMGIPSMGIYAYELYKFYDVKKIIRIGTCGTVNKNVKLLDVILATSSYSLSTFPLLFDLDTGKEYFSSVLLNKKIKDVALAMNINIKSGEIITSDVFDPYVDHEKFISNFPDKRFLASEMEAFVLFYLAYKLNREASTL
;
A
#
# COMPACT_ATOMS: atom_id res chain seq x y z
N MET A 1 22.01 -5.98 7.03
CA MET A 1 22.70 -4.67 6.98
C MET A 1 21.60 -3.63 6.85
N ALA A 2 21.65 -2.55 7.64
CA ALA A 2 20.70 -1.43 7.54
C ALA A 2 20.83 -0.73 6.18
N THR A 3 19.76 -0.11 5.70
CA THR A 3 19.76 0.76 4.51
C THR A 3 19.79 2.23 4.94
N ILE A 4 19.75 3.16 3.99
CA ILE A 4 19.76 4.61 4.29
C ILE A 4 18.47 5.05 5.02
N HIS A 5 17.35 4.39 4.73
CA HIS A 5 16.03 4.79 5.23
C HIS A 5 15.46 3.83 6.28
N ILE A 6 16.09 2.65 6.46
CA ILE A 6 15.66 1.62 7.42
C ILE A 6 16.87 1.20 8.27
N GLU A 7 16.84 1.53 9.56
CA GLU A 7 17.95 1.25 10.50
C GLU A 7 17.96 -0.18 11.03
N SER A 8 16.90 -0.95 10.79
CA SER A 8 16.77 -2.32 11.27
C SER A 8 17.78 -3.28 10.66
N LEU A 9 18.04 -4.37 11.36
CA LEU A 9 18.65 -5.55 10.75
C LEU A 9 17.58 -6.32 9.94
N LYS A 10 18.03 -7.14 9.00
CA LYS A 10 17.13 -7.91 8.13
C LYS A 10 16.21 -8.83 8.94
N GLU A 11 16.74 -9.46 9.97
CA GLU A 11 16.02 -10.33 10.89
C GLU A 11 14.97 -9.62 11.76
N ASP A 12 15.05 -8.30 11.90
CA ASP A 12 14.07 -7.53 12.66
C ASP A 12 12.76 -7.35 11.88
N ILE A 13 12.79 -7.39 10.55
CA ILE A 13 11.64 -7.21 9.67
C ILE A 13 10.98 -8.56 9.36
N ALA A 14 9.66 -8.63 9.46
CA ALA A 14 8.90 -9.83 9.10
C ALA A 14 8.70 -9.94 7.58
N PRO A 15 8.50 -11.16 7.04
CA PRO A 15 8.26 -11.34 5.61
C PRO A 15 6.89 -10.80 5.14
N ILE A 16 6.01 -10.46 6.06
CA ILE A 16 4.70 -9.85 5.81
C ILE A 16 4.67 -8.49 6.49
N VAL A 17 4.36 -7.46 5.70
CA VAL A 17 4.30 -6.06 6.16
C VAL A 17 2.89 -5.51 5.95
N LEU A 18 2.30 -4.96 7.01
CA LEU A 18 1.14 -4.08 6.93
C LEU A 18 1.66 -2.64 6.82
N MET A 19 1.20 -1.90 5.80
CA MET A 19 1.82 -0.62 5.46
C MET A 19 0.80 0.52 5.42
N PRO A 20 0.49 1.16 6.56
CA PRO A 20 -0.23 2.43 6.58
C PRO A 20 0.66 3.58 6.09
N GLY A 21 0.06 4.67 5.59
CA GLY A 21 0.79 5.90 5.26
C GLY A 21 1.29 6.63 6.49
N ASP A 22 0.44 6.73 7.50
CA ASP A 22 0.64 7.51 8.72
C ASP A 22 1.48 6.73 9.76
N PRO A 23 2.59 7.31 10.28
CA PRO A 23 3.40 6.71 11.34
C PRO A 23 2.62 6.48 12.65
N LEU A 24 1.70 7.36 13.00
CA LEU A 24 0.87 7.18 14.20
C LEU A 24 -0.16 6.06 14.02
N ARG A 25 -0.66 5.84 12.80
CA ARG A 25 -1.49 4.67 12.49
C ARG A 25 -0.67 3.38 12.59
N ALA A 26 0.59 3.38 12.15
CA ALA A 26 1.47 2.22 12.35
C ALA A 26 1.64 1.91 13.84
N LYS A 27 1.88 2.94 14.66
CA LYS A 27 1.95 2.79 16.12
C LYS A 27 0.65 2.25 16.70
N TYR A 28 -0.49 2.82 16.31
CA TYR A 28 -1.80 2.39 16.79
C TYR A 28 -2.06 0.91 16.49
N ILE A 29 -1.75 0.45 15.26
CA ILE A 29 -1.92 -0.95 14.89
C ILE A 29 -1.00 -1.84 15.73
N ALA A 30 0.24 -1.45 15.92
CA ALA A 30 1.18 -2.21 16.73
C ALA A 30 0.72 -2.33 18.19
N ASP A 31 0.35 -1.22 18.81
CA ASP A 31 -0.03 -1.16 20.23
C ASP A 31 -1.34 -1.93 20.53
N ASN A 32 -2.28 -1.98 19.59
CA ASN A 32 -3.62 -2.53 19.84
C ASN A 32 -3.82 -3.95 19.31
N PHE A 33 -2.98 -4.40 18.35
CA PHE A 33 -3.21 -5.69 17.68
C PHE A 33 -2.03 -6.64 17.74
N LEU A 34 -0.82 -6.18 18.12
CA LEU A 34 0.35 -7.06 18.19
C LEU A 34 0.78 -7.31 19.63
N THR A 35 1.39 -8.47 19.85
CA THR A 35 2.09 -8.82 21.09
C THR A 35 3.61 -8.82 20.85
N ASP A 36 4.40 -8.71 21.92
CA ASP A 36 5.87 -8.70 21.89
C ASP A 36 6.43 -7.66 20.89
N VAL A 37 5.89 -6.46 20.95
CA VAL A 37 6.17 -5.38 19.99
C VAL A 37 7.56 -4.80 20.20
N LYS A 38 8.34 -4.74 19.12
CA LYS A 38 9.63 -4.05 19.04
C LYS A 38 9.56 -2.92 18.03
N LEU A 39 9.93 -1.68 18.43
CA LEU A 39 10.19 -0.58 17.48
C LEU A 39 11.45 -0.94 16.67
N VAL A 40 11.33 -1.04 15.36
CA VAL A 40 12.42 -1.50 14.48
C VAL A 40 12.90 -0.43 13.51
N ASN A 41 12.14 0.65 13.32
CA ASN A 41 12.59 1.81 12.55
C ASN A 41 11.99 3.11 13.10
N LYS A 42 12.80 4.18 13.10
CA LYS A 42 12.38 5.56 13.41
C LYS A 42 13.08 6.60 12.52
N VAL A 43 13.87 6.15 11.56
CA VAL A 43 14.56 7.04 10.62
C VAL A 43 13.53 7.91 9.91
N ARG A 44 13.75 9.23 9.88
CA ARG A 44 12.87 10.24 9.28
C ARG A 44 11.44 10.24 9.85
N ASN A 45 11.23 9.75 11.08
CA ASN A 45 9.94 9.53 11.72
C ASN A 45 9.03 8.53 10.99
N ILE A 46 9.57 7.71 10.11
CA ILE A 46 8.86 6.58 9.50
C ILE A 46 8.95 5.40 10.46
N PHE A 47 7.96 5.33 11.37
CA PHE A 47 7.94 4.31 12.39
C PHE A 47 7.59 2.95 11.83
N ALA A 48 8.32 1.94 12.33
CA ALA A 48 8.02 0.55 12.06
C ALA A 48 8.12 -0.29 13.33
N TYR A 49 7.20 -1.23 13.46
CA TYR A 49 7.08 -2.11 14.62
C TYR A 49 6.94 -3.56 14.15
N THR A 50 7.71 -4.45 14.75
CA THR A 50 7.56 -5.90 14.54
C THR A 50 7.04 -6.54 15.81
N GLY A 51 6.07 -7.44 15.66
CA GLY A 51 5.45 -8.18 16.75
C GLY A 51 4.73 -9.41 16.22
N TYR A 52 3.82 -9.95 17.02
CA TYR A 52 3.06 -11.15 16.68
C TYR A 52 1.57 -10.89 16.70
N TYR A 53 0.87 -11.43 15.71
CA TYR A 53 -0.58 -11.52 15.64
C TYR A 53 -0.98 -12.99 15.46
N ASN A 54 -1.69 -13.58 16.43
CA ASN A 54 -2.05 -15.00 16.43
C ASN A 54 -0.84 -15.91 16.11
N ASN A 55 0.26 -15.72 16.80
CA ASN A 55 1.54 -16.43 16.65
C ASN A 55 2.20 -16.25 15.26
N LYS A 56 1.73 -15.34 14.44
CA LYS A 56 2.37 -14.98 13.17
C LYS A 56 3.14 -13.68 13.33
N ARG A 57 4.43 -13.73 12.97
CA ARG A 57 5.27 -12.54 13.00
C ARG A 57 4.88 -11.59 11.86
N VAL A 58 4.64 -10.33 12.20
CA VAL A 58 4.21 -9.26 11.28
C VAL A 58 4.98 -8.01 11.60
N THR A 59 5.33 -7.26 10.56
CA THR A 59 5.83 -5.87 10.70
C THR A 59 4.74 -4.90 10.27
N VAL A 60 4.50 -3.87 11.06
CA VAL A 60 3.71 -2.70 10.67
C VAL A 60 4.68 -1.59 10.37
N PHE A 61 4.71 -1.11 9.13
CA PHE A 61 5.69 -0.14 8.64
C PHE A 61 4.99 1.03 7.97
N SER A 62 5.19 2.26 8.43
CA SER A 62 4.60 3.42 7.76
C SER A 62 5.32 3.74 6.45
N SER A 63 4.58 4.17 5.44
CA SER A 63 5.15 4.52 4.13
C SER A 63 5.39 6.01 3.92
N GLY A 64 4.84 6.86 4.77
CA GLY A 64 4.65 8.26 4.41
C GLY A 64 3.59 8.42 3.31
N MET A 65 3.57 9.56 2.64
CA MET A 65 2.60 9.91 1.59
C MET A 65 3.27 10.00 0.22
N GLY A 66 2.52 9.57 -0.79
CA GLY A 66 2.87 9.73 -2.20
C GLY A 66 3.81 8.69 -2.77
N ILE A 67 3.82 8.62 -4.09
CA ILE A 67 4.59 7.65 -4.88
C ILE A 67 6.08 7.63 -4.49
N PRO A 68 6.80 8.76 -4.37
CA PRO A 68 8.23 8.72 -4.04
C PRO A 68 8.51 8.09 -2.67
N SER A 69 7.71 8.43 -1.65
CA SER A 69 7.89 7.89 -0.30
C SER A 69 7.61 6.40 -0.25
N MET A 70 6.45 5.97 -0.75
CA MET A 70 6.12 4.54 -0.88
C MET A 70 7.18 3.79 -1.67
N GLY A 71 7.67 4.38 -2.76
CA GLY A 71 8.69 3.78 -3.63
C GLY A 71 9.99 3.45 -2.89
N ILE A 72 10.47 4.38 -2.05
CA ILE A 72 11.68 4.17 -1.25
C ILE A 72 11.50 2.96 -0.31
N TYR A 73 10.46 2.99 0.53
CA TYR A 73 10.31 1.98 1.58
C TYR A 73 9.91 0.61 1.02
N ALA A 74 9.00 0.56 0.03
CA ALA A 74 8.62 -0.70 -0.61
C ALA A 74 9.80 -1.36 -1.34
N TYR A 75 10.59 -0.57 -2.07
CA TYR A 75 11.80 -1.08 -2.74
C TYR A 75 12.80 -1.65 -1.74
N GLU A 76 13.15 -0.89 -0.70
CA GLU A 76 14.12 -1.35 0.29
C GLU A 76 13.63 -2.61 1.01
N LEU A 77 12.38 -2.66 1.44
CA LEU A 77 11.77 -3.82 2.09
C LEU A 77 11.81 -5.07 1.21
N TYR A 78 11.44 -4.95 -0.06
CA TYR A 78 11.45 -6.08 -0.98
C TYR A 78 12.87 -6.53 -1.34
N LYS A 79 13.75 -5.56 -1.63
CA LYS A 79 15.10 -5.84 -2.16
C LYS A 79 16.09 -6.29 -1.10
N PHE A 80 16.10 -5.64 0.07
CA PHE A 80 17.15 -5.82 1.08
C PHE A 80 16.68 -6.58 2.31
N TYR A 81 15.38 -6.50 2.65
CA TYR A 81 14.83 -7.15 3.85
C TYR A 81 14.07 -8.45 3.54
N ASP A 82 14.01 -8.85 2.26
CA ASP A 82 13.36 -10.07 1.81
C ASP A 82 11.87 -10.17 2.18
N VAL A 83 11.22 -9.02 2.30
CA VAL A 83 9.77 -8.96 2.46
C VAL A 83 9.10 -9.63 1.27
N LYS A 84 8.15 -10.50 1.54
CA LYS A 84 7.43 -11.27 0.51
C LYS A 84 6.13 -10.62 0.12
N LYS A 85 5.47 -9.99 1.11
CA LYS A 85 4.11 -9.42 0.95
C LYS A 85 4.01 -8.10 1.66
N ILE A 86 3.47 -7.10 0.96
CA ILE A 86 3.07 -5.82 1.56
C ILE A 86 1.57 -5.65 1.35
N ILE A 87 0.84 -5.41 2.43
CA ILE A 87 -0.57 -5.04 2.41
C ILE A 87 -0.67 -3.59 2.88
N ARG A 88 -0.98 -2.69 1.95
CA ARG A 88 -1.24 -1.29 2.29
C ARG A 88 -2.59 -1.17 2.97
N ILE A 89 -2.63 -0.40 4.06
CA ILE A 89 -3.85 -0.05 4.80
C ILE A 89 -3.99 1.46 4.72
N GLY A 90 -4.75 1.92 3.73
CA GLY A 90 -4.84 3.33 3.38
C GLY A 90 -6.17 3.98 3.73
N THR A 91 -6.30 5.20 3.25
CA THR A 91 -7.54 5.96 3.11
C THR A 91 -7.59 6.48 1.67
N CYS A 92 -8.78 6.68 1.14
CA CYS A 92 -8.97 7.13 -0.23
C CYS A 92 -10.17 8.08 -0.34
N GLY A 93 -10.17 8.88 -1.38
CA GLY A 93 -11.33 9.63 -1.84
C GLY A 93 -12.06 8.89 -2.95
N THR A 94 -13.26 9.37 -3.31
CA THR A 94 -14.00 8.86 -4.47
C THR A 94 -14.95 9.90 -5.04
N VAL A 95 -15.14 9.85 -6.35
CA VAL A 95 -16.26 10.51 -7.08
C VAL A 95 -17.24 9.48 -7.63
N ASN A 96 -17.02 8.19 -7.36
CA ASN A 96 -17.88 7.12 -7.81
C ASN A 96 -19.15 7.05 -6.95
N LYS A 97 -20.29 7.33 -7.54
CA LYS A 97 -21.61 7.37 -6.85
C LYS A 97 -22.00 6.03 -6.20
N ASN A 98 -21.39 4.93 -6.59
CA ASN A 98 -21.64 3.59 -6.02
C ASN A 98 -20.77 3.29 -4.78
N VAL A 99 -19.86 4.20 -4.43
CA VAL A 99 -18.99 4.09 -3.25
C VAL A 99 -19.49 5.09 -2.19
N LYS A 100 -19.70 4.59 -0.99
CA LYS A 100 -20.19 5.38 0.14
C LYS A 100 -19.07 5.62 1.15
N LEU A 101 -19.26 6.62 2.00
CA LEU A 101 -18.37 6.84 3.13
C LEU A 101 -18.26 5.57 3.98
N LEU A 102 -17.05 5.23 4.41
CA LEU A 102 -16.68 4.04 5.18
C LEU A 102 -16.78 2.70 4.40
N ASP A 103 -17.06 2.71 3.10
CA ASP A 103 -16.87 1.50 2.30
C ASP A 103 -15.40 1.09 2.29
N VAL A 104 -15.15 -0.21 2.40
CA VAL A 104 -13.81 -0.78 2.26
C VAL A 104 -13.58 -1.12 0.78
N ILE A 105 -12.52 -0.57 0.21
CA ILE A 105 -12.13 -0.79 -1.19
C ILE A 105 -10.90 -1.71 -1.22
N LEU A 106 -11.01 -2.82 -1.94
CA LEU A 106 -9.89 -3.71 -2.26
C LEU A 106 -9.47 -3.47 -3.71
N ALA A 107 -8.32 -2.87 -3.91
CA ALA A 107 -7.82 -2.57 -5.24
C ALA A 107 -7.45 -3.84 -6.02
N THR A 108 -7.94 -3.96 -7.27
CA THR A 108 -7.52 -5.00 -8.23
C THR A 108 -6.35 -4.54 -9.07
N SER A 109 -6.34 -3.27 -9.42
CA SER A 109 -5.24 -2.58 -10.11
C SER A 109 -5.21 -1.11 -9.69
N SER A 110 -4.10 -0.46 -9.95
CA SER A 110 -3.97 0.99 -9.85
C SER A 110 -3.43 1.58 -11.13
N TYR A 111 -4.11 2.59 -11.64
CA TYR A 111 -3.70 3.40 -12.78
C TYR A 111 -3.04 4.68 -12.29
N SER A 112 -2.03 5.19 -13.01
CA SER A 112 -1.41 6.49 -12.73
C SER A 112 -0.78 7.13 -13.98
N LEU A 113 -0.69 8.45 -13.98
CA LEU A 113 0.09 9.21 -14.95
C LEU A 113 1.53 9.45 -14.47
N SER A 114 1.89 8.99 -13.30
CA SER A 114 3.24 9.15 -12.74
C SER A 114 4.30 8.58 -13.67
N THR A 115 5.44 9.25 -13.72
CA THR A 115 6.62 8.83 -14.47
C THR A 115 7.57 7.94 -13.66
N PHE A 116 7.16 7.48 -12.48
CA PHE A 116 8.03 6.66 -11.63
C PHE A 116 8.58 5.41 -12.36
N PRO A 117 7.77 4.59 -13.08
CA PRO A 117 8.28 3.42 -13.79
C PRO A 117 9.25 3.79 -14.92
N LEU A 118 8.99 4.89 -15.63
CA LEU A 118 9.87 5.39 -16.68
C LEU A 118 11.24 5.78 -16.14
N LEU A 119 11.27 6.47 -15.00
CA LEU A 119 12.53 6.90 -14.36
C LEU A 119 13.25 5.74 -13.66
N PHE A 120 12.52 4.72 -13.25
CA PHE A 120 13.10 3.57 -12.54
C PHE A 120 13.80 2.59 -13.49
N ASP A 121 13.16 2.21 -14.59
CA ASP A 121 13.72 1.22 -15.53
C ASP A 121 13.16 1.33 -16.97
N LEU A 122 12.78 2.54 -17.39
CA LEU A 122 12.26 2.84 -18.73
C LEU A 122 10.91 2.15 -19.04
N ASP A 123 10.19 1.71 -18.04
CA ASP A 123 8.85 1.14 -18.20
C ASP A 123 7.82 2.27 -18.41
N THR A 124 7.00 2.15 -19.44
CA THR A 124 5.98 3.14 -19.82
C THR A 124 4.57 2.74 -19.38
N GLY A 125 4.44 1.66 -18.62
CA GLY A 125 3.17 1.14 -18.11
C GLY A 125 2.44 2.17 -17.25
N LYS A 126 1.12 2.22 -17.39
CA LYS A 126 0.24 3.14 -16.67
C LYS A 126 -0.70 2.43 -15.71
N GLU A 127 -0.67 1.11 -15.66
CA GLU A 127 -1.52 0.31 -14.78
C GLU A 127 -0.75 -0.93 -14.31
N TYR A 128 -0.78 -1.15 -12.99
CA TYR A 128 -0.21 -2.33 -12.34
C TYR A 128 -1.22 -2.98 -11.40
N PHE A 129 -1.08 -4.30 -11.22
CA PHE A 129 -2.08 -5.14 -10.59
C PHE A 129 -1.66 -5.60 -9.19
N SER A 130 -2.64 -5.72 -8.32
CA SER A 130 -2.47 -6.38 -7.03
C SER A 130 -2.29 -7.90 -7.21
N SER A 131 -1.77 -8.58 -6.17
CA SER A 131 -1.71 -10.04 -6.15
C SER A 131 -3.11 -10.65 -6.08
N VAL A 132 -3.47 -11.41 -7.12
CA VAL A 132 -4.77 -12.12 -7.19
C VAL A 132 -4.94 -13.09 -6.02
N LEU A 133 -3.88 -13.81 -5.66
CA LEU A 133 -3.92 -14.77 -4.55
C LEU A 133 -4.08 -14.09 -3.20
N LEU A 134 -3.39 -12.95 -3.00
CA LEU A 134 -3.50 -12.19 -1.76
C LEU A 134 -4.88 -11.55 -1.64
N ASN A 135 -5.39 -10.95 -2.71
CA ASN A 135 -6.74 -10.38 -2.75
C ASN A 135 -7.82 -11.44 -2.50
N LYS A 136 -7.66 -12.65 -3.06
CA LYS A 136 -8.58 -13.75 -2.76
C LYS A 136 -8.63 -14.06 -1.26
N LYS A 137 -7.46 -14.20 -0.61
CA LYS A 137 -7.40 -14.45 0.84
C LYS A 137 -8.05 -13.34 1.66
N ILE A 138 -7.83 -12.08 1.27
CA ILE A 138 -8.45 -10.93 1.95
C ILE A 138 -9.98 -10.99 1.82
N LYS A 139 -10.50 -11.28 0.61
CA LYS A 139 -11.94 -11.45 0.39
C LYS A 139 -12.52 -12.61 1.20
N ASP A 140 -11.85 -13.75 1.24
CA ASP A 140 -12.29 -14.92 2.01
C ASP A 140 -12.39 -14.59 3.51
N VAL A 141 -11.41 -13.86 4.06
CA VAL A 141 -11.43 -13.40 5.46
C VAL A 141 -12.53 -12.36 5.70
N ALA A 142 -12.69 -11.39 4.81
CA ALA A 142 -13.74 -10.39 4.94
C ALA A 142 -15.14 -11.02 4.93
N LEU A 143 -15.38 -11.99 4.05
CA LEU A 143 -16.62 -12.75 4.02
C LEU A 143 -16.86 -13.48 5.34
N ALA A 144 -15.86 -14.16 5.88
CA ALA A 144 -15.95 -14.85 7.16
C ALA A 144 -16.24 -13.91 8.35
N MET A 145 -15.83 -12.64 8.23
CA MET A 145 -16.07 -11.59 9.24
C MET A 145 -17.34 -10.77 8.98
N ASN A 146 -18.13 -11.09 7.93
CA ASN A 146 -19.28 -10.30 7.47
C ASN A 146 -18.92 -8.85 7.12
N ILE A 147 -17.70 -8.61 6.64
CA ILE A 147 -17.26 -7.29 6.18
C ILE A 147 -17.49 -7.20 4.67
N ASN A 148 -18.29 -6.22 4.26
CA ASN A 148 -18.51 -5.97 2.83
C ASN A 148 -17.30 -5.23 2.25
N ILE A 149 -16.70 -5.79 1.19
CA ILE A 149 -15.59 -5.19 0.46
C ILE A 149 -16.01 -4.95 -1.00
N LYS A 150 -15.83 -3.72 -1.47
CA LYS A 150 -15.92 -3.39 -2.89
C LYS A 150 -14.57 -3.61 -3.54
N SER A 151 -14.54 -4.25 -4.69
CA SER A 151 -13.30 -4.59 -5.36
C SER A 151 -13.29 -4.06 -6.79
N GLY A 152 -12.22 -3.38 -7.17
CA GLY A 152 -12.08 -2.80 -8.52
C GLY A 152 -10.83 -1.96 -8.72
N GLU A 153 -10.79 -1.30 -9.85
CA GLU A 153 -9.69 -0.39 -10.23
C GLU A 153 -9.70 0.87 -9.37
N ILE A 154 -8.51 1.36 -9.04
CA ILE A 154 -8.32 2.66 -8.40
C ILE A 154 -7.35 3.51 -9.22
N ILE A 155 -7.30 4.81 -8.93
CA ILE A 155 -6.32 5.72 -9.51
C ILE A 155 -5.38 6.22 -8.42
N THR A 156 -4.08 6.24 -8.72
CA THR A 156 -3.05 6.87 -7.87
C THR A 156 -2.65 8.21 -8.47
N SER A 157 -2.79 9.28 -7.71
CA SER A 157 -2.43 10.65 -8.10
C SER A 157 -1.16 11.11 -7.39
N ASP A 158 -0.34 11.91 -8.09
CA ASP A 158 0.79 12.64 -7.48
C ASP A 158 0.33 13.89 -6.74
N VAL A 159 -0.93 14.30 -6.91
CA VAL A 159 -1.53 15.50 -6.32
C VAL A 159 -2.73 15.09 -5.47
N PHE A 160 -2.86 15.71 -4.29
CA PHE A 160 -3.97 15.45 -3.40
C PHE A 160 -5.30 15.90 -4.03
N ASP A 161 -6.28 14.98 -4.07
CA ASP A 161 -7.55 15.16 -4.80
C ASP A 161 -8.25 16.52 -4.60
N PRO A 162 -8.36 17.06 -3.35
CA PRO A 162 -8.99 18.37 -3.16
C PRO A 162 -8.31 19.57 -3.81
N TYR A 163 -7.09 19.40 -4.36
CA TYR A 163 -6.36 20.47 -5.04
C TYR A 163 -6.61 20.51 -6.54
N VAL A 164 -7.33 19.54 -7.09
CA VAL A 164 -7.61 19.42 -8.52
C VAL A 164 -9.11 19.37 -8.79
N ASP A 165 -9.51 19.79 -9.97
CA ASP A 165 -10.86 19.53 -10.50
C ASP A 165 -10.95 18.03 -10.86
N HIS A 166 -11.46 17.27 -9.92
CA HIS A 166 -11.49 15.82 -10.01
C HIS A 166 -12.42 15.31 -11.12
N GLU A 167 -13.54 15.98 -11.34
CA GLU A 167 -14.48 15.62 -12.42
C GLU A 167 -13.81 15.81 -13.78
N LYS A 168 -13.16 16.95 -13.97
CA LYS A 168 -12.39 17.23 -15.19
C LYS A 168 -11.21 16.27 -15.34
N PHE A 169 -10.51 15.90 -14.25
CA PHE A 169 -9.41 14.94 -14.29
C PHE A 169 -9.91 13.56 -14.75
N ILE A 170 -10.96 13.02 -14.12
CA ILE A 170 -11.53 11.71 -14.44
C ILE A 170 -12.14 11.67 -15.84
N SER A 171 -12.67 12.79 -16.35
CA SER A 171 -13.22 12.87 -17.72
C SER A 171 -12.20 12.55 -18.82
N ASN A 172 -10.89 12.64 -18.53
CA ASN A 172 -9.83 12.22 -19.43
C ASN A 172 -9.70 10.68 -19.56
N PHE A 173 -10.44 9.92 -18.75
CA PHE A 173 -10.40 8.45 -18.73
C PHE A 173 -11.80 7.86 -18.93
N PRO A 174 -12.47 8.09 -20.08
CA PRO A 174 -13.87 7.74 -20.29
C PRO A 174 -14.15 6.22 -20.19
N ASP A 175 -13.15 5.41 -20.49
CA ASP A 175 -13.23 3.94 -20.43
C ASP A 175 -12.91 3.34 -19.06
N LYS A 176 -12.47 4.15 -18.09
CA LYS A 176 -12.13 3.72 -16.75
C LYS A 176 -13.29 3.94 -15.76
N ARG A 177 -13.40 3.07 -14.78
CA ARG A 177 -14.43 3.12 -13.74
C ARG A 177 -13.82 2.99 -12.36
N PHE A 178 -12.94 3.94 -12.03
CA PHE A 178 -12.24 3.93 -10.75
C PHE A 178 -13.21 3.95 -9.57
N LEU A 179 -12.97 3.07 -8.60
CA LEU A 179 -13.73 3.06 -7.35
C LEU A 179 -13.22 4.12 -6.37
N ALA A 180 -11.93 4.41 -6.40
CA ALA A 180 -11.29 5.31 -5.45
C ALA A 180 -10.05 5.98 -6.06
N SER A 181 -9.60 7.06 -5.41
CA SER A 181 -8.35 7.74 -5.65
C SER A 181 -7.51 7.79 -4.37
N GLU A 182 -6.21 7.57 -4.50
CA GLU A 182 -5.22 7.61 -3.42
C GLU A 182 -3.84 7.99 -4.00
N MET A 183 -2.74 7.84 -3.24
CA MET A 183 -1.45 8.41 -3.66
C MET A 183 -0.27 7.42 -3.70
N GLU A 184 -0.45 6.09 -3.48
CA GLU A 184 0.67 5.16 -3.26
C GLU A 184 0.57 3.77 -3.94
N ALA A 185 -0.63 3.27 -4.18
CA ALA A 185 -0.84 1.88 -4.61
C ALA A 185 -0.18 1.55 -5.95
N PHE A 186 -0.13 2.50 -6.88
CA PHE A 186 0.48 2.32 -8.20
C PHE A 186 1.94 1.88 -8.10
N VAL A 187 2.76 2.62 -7.34
CA VAL A 187 4.18 2.29 -7.19
C VAL A 187 4.40 1.02 -6.37
N LEU A 188 3.53 0.76 -5.40
CA LEU A 188 3.59 -0.49 -4.63
C LEU A 188 3.36 -1.72 -5.53
N PHE A 189 2.34 -1.67 -6.39
CA PHE A 189 2.05 -2.76 -7.34
C PHE A 189 3.14 -2.90 -8.41
N TYR A 190 3.63 -1.77 -8.94
CA TYR A 190 4.77 -1.76 -9.87
C TYR A 190 6.00 -2.45 -9.29
N LEU A 191 6.42 -2.07 -8.07
CA LEU A 191 7.61 -2.65 -7.44
C LEU A 191 7.41 -4.13 -7.08
N ALA A 192 6.20 -4.52 -6.66
CA ALA A 192 5.88 -5.92 -6.43
C ALA A 192 6.00 -6.74 -7.71
N TYR A 193 5.47 -6.24 -8.82
CA TYR A 193 5.63 -6.84 -10.15
C TYR A 193 7.11 -6.98 -10.54
N LYS A 194 7.88 -5.89 -10.48
CA LYS A 194 9.30 -5.86 -10.90
C LYS A 194 10.20 -6.75 -10.05
N LEU A 195 9.91 -6.89 -8.77
CA LEU A 195 10.73 -7.64 -7.82
C LEU A 195 10.17 -9.05 -7.53
N ASN A 196 9.14 -9.48 -8.28
CA ASN A 196 8.46 -10.77 -8.10
C ASN A 196 8.01 -10.98 -6.64
N ARG A 197 7.24 -10.03 -6.14
CA ARG A 197 6.68 -9.99 -4.79
C ARG A 197 5.15 -9.85 -4.85
N GLU A 198 4.50 -9.92 -3.70
CA GLU A 198 3.06 -9.76 -3.61
C GLU A 198 2.70 -8.43 -2.95
N ALA A 199 1.69 -7.75 -3.51
CA ALA A 199 1.12 -6.53 -2.94
C ALA A 199 -0.41 -6.55 -3.01
N SER A 200 -1.03 -5.90 -2.02
CA SER A 200 -2.46 -5.60 -2.01
C SER A 200 -2.69 -4.24 -1.34
N THR A 201 -3.85 -3.63 -1.58
CA THR A 201 -4.26 -2.36 -0.99
C THR A 201 -5.73 -2.42 -0.58
N LEU A 202 -5.97 -2.00 0.65
CA LEU A 202 -7.28 -1.77 1.24
C LEU A 202 -7.44 -0.30 1.58
#